data_0013ce48acdbf46873237e76445105b3
#
_entry.id   0013ce48acdbf46873237e76445105b3
#
_cell.length_a   1.000
_cell.length_b   1.000
_cell.length_c   1.000
_cell.angle_alpha   90.00
_cell.angle_beta   90.00
_cell.angle_gamma   90.00
#
_symmetry.space_group_name_H-M   'P 1'
#
loop_
_entity.id
_entity.type
_entity.pdbx_description
1 polymer ?
#
loop_
_entity_poly.entity_id
_entity_poly.type
_entity_poly.pdbx_seq_one_letter_code
_entity_poly.pdbx_strand_id
1 'polypeptide(L)'
;MAAITPPAAQKIGKAPPREMVFVIDNSGSMGGTSMTDAKSSLAFALARLKPEDRFNVIRFDDTMDVLFPDTVPADAGNIASAQSFVKALDANGGTEMIPPMHRALADPRPKDQGFLRQVVFLTDGAIGNEQQLFDVLAAERGRSRVFMVGIGSAPNTYLMTRAAELGRGTFTHIASEAQVQERMQTLFAKLESPAVTGLSVRFQGATADVAPSLLPDVYRGEPLVIAAALDKLDGTVEIGGMIGTQPWVARLPLAGAKPGLGISAVWARRRISDHEIEATLGQRTREAADALILKLALEHHLVSRLTSLVAVDTTAARPDGQTLTRADVPINLPAGWDFDKVFGRVGEASAQHAGMQSPDPGLPNGLLNAIDARPAPKLMTVADANQAVLLPKTATDAELKMLLGLVLLLLAGIVWQARSTTSLRTR
;
A
#
# COMPACT_ATOMS: atom_id res chain seq x y z
N MET A 1 1.57 22.81 -2.10
CA MET A 1 1.18 21.68 -1.22
C MET A 1 0.58 22.24 0.07
N ALA A 2 -0.53 21.68 0.51
CA ALA A 2 -1.17 21.97 1.79
C ALA A 2 -1.35 20.68 2.57
N ALA A 3 -1.04 20.71 3.86
CA ALA A 3 -1.36 19.63 4.78
C ALA A 3 -2.52 20.08 5.67
N ILE A 4 -3.56 19.26 5.74
CA ILE A 4 -4.79 19.58 6.47
C ILE A 4 -4.96 18.53 7.55
N THR A 5 -5.08 18.98 8.78
CA THR A 5 -5.46 18.13 9.91
C THR A 5 -6.90 18.44 10.32
N PRO A 6 -7.70 17.44 10.68
CA PRO A 6 -9.02 17.69 11.24
C PRO A 6 -8.90 18.58 12.48
N PRO A 7 -9.87 19.46 12.74
CA PRO A 7 -9.88 20.24 13.97
C PRO A 7 -9.91 19.34 15.21
N ALA A 8 -9.37 19.82 16.33
CA ALA A 8 -9.36 19.07 17.59
C ALA A 8 -10.77 18.68 18.04
N ALA A 9 -10.92 17.49 18.64
CA ALA A 9 -12.20 16.90 19.03
C ALA A 9 -13.11 17.80 19.89
N GLN A 10 -12.54 18.75 20.65
CA GLN A 10 -13.29 19.71 21.48
C GLN A 10 -14.15 20.71 20.68
N LYS A 11 -13.87 20.89 19.38
CA LYS A 11 -14.64 21.75 18.49
C LYS A 11 -15.61 20.99 17.58
N ILE A 12 -15.59 19.67 17.67
CA ILE A 12 -16.37 18.77 16.84
C ILE A 12 -17.39 18.13 17.78
N GLY A 13 -18.66 18.28 17.52
CA GLY A 13 -19.73 17.64 18.30
C GLY A 13 -19.55 16.12 18.41
N LYS A 14 -20.47 15.44 19.09
CA LYS A 14 -20.47 13.96 19.20
C LYS A 14 -20.40 13.35 17.79
N ALA A 15 -19.47 12.40 17.58
CA ALA A 15 -19.41 11.64 16.35
C ALA A 15 -20.76 10.93 16.09
N PRO A 16 -21.25 10.88 14.84
CA PRO A 16 -22.46 10.12 14.54
C PRO A 16 -22.23 8.63 14.88
N PRO A 17 -23.30 7.91 15.25
CA PRO A 17 -23.23 6.48 15.44
C PRO A 17 -22.81 5.79 14.13
N ARG A 18 -22.23 4.61 14.24
CA ARG A 18 -21.68 3.88 13.10
C ARG A 18 -22.63 2.76 12.66
N GLU A 19 -22.68 2.56 11.35
CA GLU A 19 -23.24 1.36 10.74
C GLU A 19 -22.07 0.54 10.18
N MET A 20 -21.70 -0.54 10.86
CA MET A 20 -20.51 -1.30 10.55
C MET A 20 -20.86 -2.64 9.90
N VAL A 21 -20.27 -2.92 8.76
CA VAL A 21 -20.33 -4.24 8.09
C VAL A 21 -18.94 -4.83 8.11
N PHE A 22 -18.78 -5.91 8.86
CA PHE A 22 -17.54 -6.67 8.91
C PHE A 22 -17.61 -7.80 7.90
N VAL A 23 -16.58 -7.92 7.06
CA VAL A 23 -16.44 -9.01 6.10
C VAL A 23 -15.15 -9.74 6.43
N ILE A 24 -15.24 -11.02 6.71
CA ILE A 24 -14.10 -11.86 7.06
C ILE A 24 -13.93 -13.00 6.05
N ASP A 25 -12.75 -13.06 5.49
CA ASP A 25 -12.27 -14.13 4.65
C ASP A 25 -11.98 -15.37 5.51
N ASN A 26 -12.57 -16.49 5.15
CA ASN A 26 -12.25 -17.79 5.72
C ASN A 26 -11.83 -18.82 4.65
N SER A 27 -11.30 -18.35 3.53
CA SER A 27 -10.72 -19.21 2.46
C SER A 27 -9.51 -20.01 2.94
N GLY A 28 -9.14 -21.04 2.19
CA GLY A 28 -8.04 -21.92 2.54
C GLY A 28 -6.68 -21.24 2.70
N SER A 29 -6.43 -20.10 2.00
CA SER A 29 -5.21 -19.29 2.15
C SER A 29 -5.09 -18.65 3.53
N MET A 30 -6.23 -18.38 4.18
CA MET A 30 -6.28 -17.87 5.55
C MET A 30 -5.89 -18.91 6.61
N GLY A 31 -5.53 -20.13 6.23
CA GLY A 31 -5.17 -21.22 7.16
C GLY A 31 -4.02 -20.87 8.11
N GLY A 32 -4.00 -21.53 9.28
CA GLY A 32 -2.98 -21.32 10.30
C GLY A 32 -3.13 -20.01 11.08
N THR A 33 -2.04 -19.26 11.22
CA THR A 33 -2.01 -18.03 12.03
C THR A 33 -2.90 -16.91 11.45
N SER A 34 -3.05 -16.83 10.11
CA SER A 34 -3.88 -15.79 9.48
C SER A 34 -5.33 -15.84 9.94
N MET A 35 -5.94 -17.04 10.05
CA MET A 35 -7.30 -17.17 10.57
C MET A 35 -7.39 -16.79 12.04
N THR A 36 -6.40 -17.14 12.85
CA THR A 36 -6.35 -16.73 14.26
C THR A 36 -6.26 -15.22 14.39
N ASP A 37 -5.40 -14.57 13.59
CA ASP A 37 -5.22 -13.12 13.58
C ASP A 37 -6.48 -12.40 13.10
N ALA A 38 -7.16 -12.92 12.07
CA ALA A 38 -8.41 -12.38 11.57
C ALA A 38 -9.54 -12.48 12.60
N LYS A 39 -9.71 -13.64 13.25
CA LYS A 39 -10.69 -13.83 14.34
C LYS A 39 -10.41 -12.88 15.51
N SER A 40 -9.14 -12.76 15.92
CA SER A 40 -8.73 -11.86 17.02
C SER A 40 -8.99 -10.40 16.64
N SER A 41 -8.69 -10.01 15.40
CA SER A 41 -8.97 -8.68 14.87
C SER A 41 -10.46 -8.34 14.87
N LEU A 42 -11.30 -9.28 14.43
CA LEU A 42 -12.74 -9.09 14.39
C LEU A 42 -13.36 -9.12 15.81
N ALA A 43 -12.87 -9.98 16.71
CA ALA A 43 -13.29 -9.98 18.11
C ALA A 43 -12.96 -8.65 18.79
N PHE A 44 -11.77 -8.09 18.53
CA PHE A 44 -11.40 -6.74 18.99
C PHE A 44 -12.37 -5.68 18.46
N ALA A 45 -12.71 -5.76 17.16
CA ALA A 45 -13.63 -4.84 16.51
C ALA A 45 -15.03 -4.87 17.13
N LEU A 46 -15.58 -6.07 17.36
CA LEU A 46 -16.89 -6.27 17.95
C LEU A 46 -16.96 -5.74 19.40
N ALA A 47 -15.88 -5.91 20.17
CA ALA A 47 -15.79 -5.39 21.54
C ALA A 47 -15.76 -3.85 21.63
N ARG A 48 -15.48 -3.15 20.54
CA ARG A 48 -15.43 -1.68 20.46
C ARG A 48 -16.70 -1.04 19.90
N LEU A 49 -17.69 -1.84 19.56
CA LEU A 49 -19.01 -1.33 19.18
C LEU A 49 -19.69 -0.67 20.38
N LYS A 50 -20.34 0.44 20.13
CA LYS A 50 -21.11 1.19 21.13
C LYS A 50 -22.59 0.82 21.03
N PRO A 51 -23.36 0.97 22.10
CA PRO A 51 -24.80 0.65 22.07
C PRO A 51 -25.60 1.42 21.01
N GLU A 52 -25.12 2.61 20.62
CA GLU A 52 -25.72 3.42 19.56
C GLU A 52 -25.31 2.96 18.13
N ASP A 53 -24.31 2.11 18.00
CA ASP A 53 -23.89 1.57 16.71
C ASP A 53 -24.84 0.44 16.26
N ARG A 54 -24.84 0.15 14.97
CA ARG A 54 -25.44 -1.06 14.39
C ARG A 54 -24.43 -1.77 13.53
N PHE A 55 -24.56 -3.10 13.40
CA PHE A 55 -23.54 -3.87 12.69
C PHE A 55 -24.09 -5.15 12.05
N ASN A 56 -23.30 -5.73 11.16
CA ASN A 56 -23.47 -7.08 10.61
C ASN A 56 -22.11 -7.73 10.42
N VAL A 57 -22.08 -9.05 10.28
CA VAL A 57 -20.90 -9.85 9.96
C VAL A 57 -21.20 -10.73 8.75
N ILE A 58 -20.31 -10.73 7.79
CA ILE A 58 -20.34 -11.57 6.59
C ILE A 58 -19.07 -12.41 6.60
N ARG A 59 -19.18 -13.73 6.49
CA ARG A 59 -18.02 -14.59 6.22
C ARG A 59 -18.03 -15.03 4.77
N PHE A 60 -16.89 -15.31 4.17
CA PHE A 60 -16.82 -15.85 2.82
C PHE A 60 -15.58 -16.71 2.60
N ASP A 61 -15.76 -17.69 1.71
CA ASP A 61 -14.77 -18.52 1.05
C ASP A 61 -15.17 -18.62 -0.45
N ASP A 62 -15.46 -19.80 -0.99
CA ASP A 62 -16.19 -20.03 -2.24
C ASP A 62 -17.73 -19.90 -2.08
N THR A 63 -18.18 -19.72 -0.86
CA THR A 63 -19.56 -19.44 -0.46
C THR A 63 -19.62 -18.21 0.44
N MET A 64 -20.81 -17.76 0.79
CA MET A 64 -21.00 -16.60 1.69
C MET A 64 -22.13 -16.85 2.67
N ASP A 65 -21.91 -16.53 3.94
CA ASP A 65 -22.96 -16.46 4.96
C ASP A 65 -23.02 -15.07 5.58
N VAL A 66 -24.22 -14.59 5.79
CA VAL A 66 -24.52 -13.31 6.42
C VAL A 66 -25.19 -13.58 7.75
N LEU A 67 -24.58 -13.09 8.84
CA LEU A 67 -25.07 -13.41 10.19
C LEU A 67 -26.48 -12.89 10.45
N PHE A 68 -26.79 -11.67 10.02
CA PHE A 68 -28.12 -11.08 10.17
C PHE A 68 -28.69 -10.63 8.82
N PRO A 69 -30.01 -10.67 8.59
CA PRO A 69 -30.61 -10.20 7.32
C PRO A 69 -30.23 -8.74 6.98
N ASP A 70 -30.13 -7.87 7.99
CA ASP A 70 -29.69 -6.47 7.90
C ASP A 70 -28.77 -6.14 9.10
N THR A 71 -28.25 -4.91 9.16
CA THR A 71 -27.50 -4.44 10.33
C THR A 71 -28.41 -4.35 11.57
N VAL A 72 -27.95 -4.90 12.70
CA VAL A 72 -28.66 -4.94 13.97
C VAL A 72 -28.01 -4.02 15.00
N PRO A 73 -28.72 -3.54 16.03
CA PRO A 73 -28.13 -2.80 17.15
C PRO A 73 -26.98 -3.57 17.80
N ALA A 74 -25.96 -2.86 18.25
CA ALA A 74 -24.80 -3.44 18.93
C ALA A 74 -25.11 -3.69 20.42
N ASP A 75 -26.17 -4.45 20.72
CA ASP A 75 -26.48 -4.92 22.07
C ASP A 75 -25.66 -6.18 22.44
N ALA A 76 -25.69 -6.52 23.73
CA ALA A 76 -24.91 -7.65 24.25
C ALA A 76 -25.28 -9.00 23.60
N GLY A 77 -26.56 -9.22 23.27
CA GLY A 77 -27.03 -10.46 22.64
C GLY A 77 -26.53 -10.60 21.20
N ASN A 78 -26.65 -9.54 20.41
CA ASN A 78 -26.19 -9.51 19.04
C ASN A 78 -24.65 -9.62 18.97
N ILE A 79 -23.91 -8.94 19.86
CA ILE A 79 -22.45 -9.05 19.95
C ILE A 79 -22.04 -10.48 20.31
N ALA A 80 -22.69 -11.12 21.30
CA ALA A 80 -22.40 -12.50 21.68
C ALA A 80 -22.67 -13.49 20.54
N SER A 81 -23.74 -13.29 19.78
CA SER A 81 -24.05 -14.07 18.58
C SER A 81 -22.95 -13.93 17.52
N ALA A 82 -22.48 -12.70 17.27
CA ALA A 82 -21.40 -12.44 16.34
C ALA A 82 -20.06 -13.06 16.79
N GLN A 83 -19.72 -12.95 18.08
CA GLN A 83 -18.52 -13.57 18.62
C GLN A 83 -18.55 -15.10 18.48
N SER A 84 -19.71 -15.72 18.73
CA SER A 84 -19.89 -17.15 18.54
C SER A 84 -19.76 -17.57 17.08
N PHE A 85 -20.37 -16.78 16.17
CA PHE A 85 -20.25 -17.00 14.72
C PHE A 85 -18.80 -16.93 14.26
N VAL A 86 -18.05 -15.89 14.64
CA VAL A 86 -16.65 -15.70 14.28
C VAL A 86 -15.76 -16.80 14.86
N LYS A 87 -16.02 -17.20 16.11
CA LYS A 87 -15.25 -18.27 16.78
C LYS A 87 -15.36 -19.61 16.04
N ALA A 88 -16.53 -19.90 15.47
CA ALA A 88 -16.81 -21.15 14.75
C ALA A 88 -16.22 -21.21 13.34
N LEU A 89 -15.68 -20.13 12.79
CA LEU A 89 -15.11 -20.12 11.44
C LEU A 89 -13.82 -20.95 11.40
N ASP A 90 -13.65 -21.68 10.31
CA ASP A 90 -12.40 -22.37 9.98
C ASP A 90 -12.02 -22.06 8.54
N ALA A 91 -10.71 -22.03 8.27
CA ALA A 91 -10.21 -21.76 6.93
C ALA A 91 -10.48 -22.94 6.01
N ASN A 92 -11.24 -22.73 4.94
CA ASN A 92 -11.60 -23.76 3.97
C ASN A 92 -11.98 -23.13 2.61
N GLY A 93 -12.02 -23.94 1.55
CA GLY A 93 -12.54 -23.54 0.24
C GLY A 93 -11.66 -22.57 -0.54
N GLY A 94 -12.24 -22.02 -1.59
CA GLY A 94 -11.66 -20.98 -2.45
C GLY A 94 -11.87 -19.57 -1.92
N THR A 95 -11.62 -18.55 -2.77
CA THR A 95 -11.75 -17.13 -2.39
C THR A 95 -12.60 -16.39 -3.42
N GLU A 96 -13.90 -16.25 -3.15
CA GLU A 96 -14.85 -15.52 -3.98
C GLU A 96 -15.22 -14.18 -3.33
N MET A 97 -14.41 -13.14 -3.57
CA MET A 97 -14.51 -11.85 -2.89
C MET A 97 -15.62 -10.93 -3.45
N ILE A 98 -16.07 -11.15 -4.67
CA ILE A 98 -17.02 -10.26 -5.36
C ILE A 98 -18.42 -10.31 -4.73
N PRO A 99 -19.05 -11.48 -4.50
CA PRO A 99 -20.36 -11.55 -3.86
C PRO A 99 -20.41 -10.91 -2.47
N PRO A 100 -19.45 -11.16 -1.54
CA PRO A 100 -19.45 -10.50 -0.24
C PRO A 100 -19.21 -8.99 -0.34
N MET A 101 -18.46 -8.49 -1.33
CA MET A 101 -18.30 -7.06 -1.55
C MET A 101 -19.63 -6.44 -1.99
N HIS A 102 -20.34 -7.00 -2.96
CA HIS A 102 -21.69 -6.56 -3.34
C HIS A 102 -22.63 -6.53 -2.11
N ARG A 103 -22.62 -7.62 -1.32
CA ARG A 103 -23.47 -7.71 -0.13
C ARG A 103 -23.13 -6.68 0.93
N ALA A 104 -21.86 -6.41 1.16
CA ALA A 104 -21.39 -5.41 2.12
C ALA A 104 -21.69 -3.98 1.68
N LEU A 105 -21.66 -3.71 0.38
CA LEU A 105 -21.97 -2.40 -0.19
C LEU A 105 -23.47 -2.15 -0.35
N ALA A 106 -24.28 -3.20 -0.43
CA ALA A 106 -25.74 -3.09 -0.48
C ALA A 106 -26.25 -2.31 0.74
N ASP A 107 -26.77 -1.12 0.50
CA ASP A 107 -27.26 -0.20 1.54
C ASP A 107 -28.79 -0.03 1.43
N PRO A 108 -29.55 -0.64 2.35
CA PRO A 108 -31.01 -0.48 2.35
C PRO A 108 -31.46 0.95 2.73
N ARG A 109 -30.53 1.77 3.21
CA ARG A 109 -30.80 3.14 3.70
C ARG A 109 -29.84 4.17 3.10
N PRO A 110 -29.75 4.31 1.75
CA PRO A 110 -28.71 5.11 1.09
C PRO A 110 -28.78 6.62 1.42
N LYS A 111 -29.92 7.10 1.92
CA LYS A 111 -30.14 8.49 2.33
C LYS A 111 -30.00 8.75 3.82
N ASP A 112 -29.72 7.69 4.62
CA ASP A 112 -29.56 7.82 6.08
C ASP A 112 -28.24 8.54 6.42
N GLN A 113 -28.35 9.78 6.86
CA GLN A 113 -27.22 10.60 7.31
C GLN A 113 -26.98 10.50 8.82
N GLY A 114 -27.83 9.78 9.54
CA GLY A 114 -27.72 9.58 10.99
C GLY A 114 -26.61 8.63 11.38
N PHE A 115 -26.16 7.79 10.46
CA PHE A 115 -25.10 6.80 10.70
C PHE A 115 -23.96 6.95 9.70
N LEU A 116 -22.72 6.86 10.19
CA LEU A 116 -21.53 6.73 9.35
C LEU A 116 -21.38 5.26 8.94
N ARG A 117 -21.61 4.95 7.66
CA ARG A 117 -21.50 3.57 7.15
C ARG A 117 -20.06 3.23 6.84
N GLN A 118 -19.56 2.13 7.45
CA GLN A 118 -18.19 1.66 7.36
C GLN A 118 -18.19 0.15 7.10
N VAL A 119 -17.45 -0.27 6.08
CA VAL A 119 -17.20 -1.67 5.74
C VAL A 119 -15.75 -1.99 6.11
N VAL A 120 -15.52 -3.00 6.92
CA VAL A 120 -14.19 -3.48 7.29
C VAL A 120 -14.01 -4.87 6.71
N PHE A 121 -13.10 -4.99 5.75
CA PHE A 121 -12.86 -6.21 4.98
C PHE A 121 -11.53 -6.83 5.41
N LEU A 122 -11.57 -8.04 6.00
CA LEU A 122 -10.41 -8.75 6.53
C LEU A 122 -10.10 -9.93 5.61
N THR A 123 -8.92 -9.94 4.97
CA THR A 123 -8.51 -10.97 4.00
C THR A 123 -6.98 -10.94 3.81
N ASP A 124 -6.38 -11.98 3.28
CA ASP A 124 -5.01 -11.96 2.77
C ASP A 124 -4.91 -11.41 1.32
N GLY A 125 -6.05 -11.18 0.65
CA GLY A 125 -6.14 -10.56 -0.66
C GLY A 125 -5.73 -11.44 -1.84
N ALA A 126 -5.73 -12.74 -1.69
CA ALA A 126 -5.40 -13.67 -2.77
C ALA A 126 -6.60 -13.86 -3.72
N ILE A 127 -6.75 -13.00 -4.74
CA ILE A 127 -7.79 -13.14 -5.79
C ILE A 127 -7.21 -12.97 -7.19
N GLY A 128 -7.89 -13.56 -8.18
CA GLY A 128 -7.50 -13.47 -9.60
C GLY A 128 -8.27 -12.43 -10.42
N ASN A 129 -9.29 -11.76 -9.84
CA ASN A 129 -10.21 -10.86 -10.54
C ASN A 129 -10.25 -9.44 -9.92
N GLU A 130 -9.08 -8.89 -9.61
CA GLU A 130 -8.92 -7.57 -8.96
C GLU A 130 -9.70 -6.46 -9.66
N GLN A 131 -9.70 -6.44 -11.01
CA GLN A 131 -10.40 -5.42 -11.78
C GLN A 131 -11.90 -5.39 -11.47
N GLN A 132 -12.55 -6.54 -11.39
CA GLN A 132 -13.97 -6.64 -11.08
C GLN A 132 -14.28 -6.08 -9.68
N LEU A 133 -13.40 -6.33 -8.70
CA LEU A 133 -13.54 -5.75 -7.36
C LEU A 133 -13.49 -4.23 -7.38
N PHE A 134 -12.57 -3.67 -8.16
CA PHE A 134 -12.44 -2.21 -8.30
C PHE A 134 -13.66 -1.60 -8.96
N ASP A 135 -14.22 -2.25 -9.99
CA ASP A 135 -15.43 -1.81 -10.67
C ASP A 135 -16.64 -1.80 -9.73
N VAL A 136 -16.80 -2.83 -8.92
CA VAL A 136 -17.84 -2.93 -7.89
C VAL A 136 -17.70 -1.81 -6.86
N LEU A 137 -16.49 -1.58 -6.33
CA LEU A 137 -16.21 -0.50 -5.38
C LEU A 137 -16.55 0.87 -5.98
N ALA A 138 -16.16 1.12 -7.22
CA ALA A 138 -16.42 2.39 -7.88
C ALA A 138 -17.91 2.64 -8.10
N ALA A 139 -18.66 1.61 -8.50
CA ALA A 139 -20.07 1.71 -8.84
C ALA A 139 -21.00 1.70 -7.61
N GLU A 140 -20.70 0.88 -6.60
CA GLU A 140 -21.67 0.52 -5.56
C GLU A 140 -21.32 1.02 -4.16
N ARG A 141 -20.14 1.58 -3.90
CA ARG A 141 -19.78 2.02 -2.54
C ARG A 141 -20.77 3.02 -1.91
N GLY A 142 -21.48 3.81 -2.73
CA GLY A 142 -22.43 4.81 -2.24
C GLY A 142 -21.86 5.71 -1.15
N ARG A 143 -22.51 5.71 0.03
CA ARG A 143 -22.04 6.41 1.25
C ARG A 143 -21.08 5.59 2.11
N SER A 144 -20.80 4.34 1.75
CA SER A 144 -19.91 3.46 2.52
C SER A 144 -18.44 3.91 2.43
N ARG A 145 -17.68 3.67 3.51
CA ARG A 145 -16.22 3.76 3.56
C ARG A 145 -15.69 2.35 3.74
N VAL A 146 -14.77 1.95 2.86
CA VAL A 146 -14.25 0.58 2.85
C VAL A 146 -12.83 0.58 3.40
N PHE A 147 -12.63 -0.11 4.50
CA PHE A 147 -11.34 -0.28 5.15
C PHE A 147 -10.86 -1.69 4.90
N MET A 148 -9.66 -1.82 4.32
CA MET A 148 -9.06 -3.10 4.03
C MET A 148 -8.09 -3.47 5.15
N VAL A 149 -8.24 -4.67 5.70
CA VAL A 149 -7.32 -5.24 6.70
C VAL A 149 -6.67 -6.46 6.08
N GLY A 150 -5.41 -6.31 5.72
CA GLY A 150 -4.59 -7.38 5.15
C GLY A 150 -3.97 -8.22 6.25
N ILE A 151 -4.26 -9.50 6.27
CA ILE A 151 -3.81 -10.46 7.28
C ILE A 151 -2.68 -11.32 6.72
N GLY A 152 -1.70 -11.65 7.57
CA GLY A 152 -0.61 -12.56 7.23
C GLY A 152 0.66 -11.87 6.73
N SER A 153 1.68 -12.65 6.36
CA SER A 153 3.02 -12.15 6.07
C SER A 153 3.16 -11.42 4.72
N ALA A 154 2.29 -11.71 3.76
CA ALA A 154 2.39 -11.19 2.39
C ALA A 154 1.02 -10.94 1.73
N PRO A 155 0.17 -10.04 2.31
CA PRO A 155 -1.10 -9.71 1.68
C PRO A 155 -0.87 -8.99 0.35
N ASN A 156 -1.83 -9.10 -0.56
CA ASN A 156 -1.80 -8.35 -1.82
C ASN A 156 -1.95 -6.84 -1.57
N THR A 157 -0.82 -6.20 -1.26
CA THR A 157 -0.77 -4.77 -0.89
C THR A 157 -1.31 -3.85 -1.99
N TYR A 158 -1.10 -4.19 -3.26
CA TYR A 158 -1.64 -3.42 -4.38
C TYR A 158 -3.17 -3.41 -4.37
N LEU A 159 -3.77 -4.60 -4.33
CA LEU A 159 -5.22 -4.76 -4.25
C LEU A 159 -5.80 -4.02 -3.05
N MET A 160 -5.24 -4.26 -1.86
CA MET A 160 -5.72 -3.69 -0.61
C MET A 160 -5.66 -2.16 -0.60
N THR A 161 -4.55 -1.59 -1.05
CA THR A 161 -4.39 -0.13 -1.12
C THR A 161 -5.37 0.47 -2.10
N ARG A 162 -5.47 -0.12 -3.31
CA ARG A 162 -6.35 0.39 -4.35
C ARG A 162 -7.83 0.27 -3.96
N ALA A 163 -8.24 -0.85 -3.37
CA ALA A 163 -9.60 -1.04 -2.87
C ALA A 163 -9.94 -0.03 -1.76
N ALA A 164 -9.02 0.23 -0.82
CA ALA A 164 -9.21 1.23 0.22
C ALA A 164 -9.31 2.66 -0.34
N GLU A 165 -8.47 3.04 -1.31
CA GLU A 165 -8.54 4.34 -1.99
C GLU A 165 -9.89 4.56 -2.68
N LEU A 166 -10.34 3.58 -3.48
CA LEU A 166 -11.65 3.60 -4.14
C LEU A 166 -12.79 3.61 -3.13
N GLY A 167 -12.62 2.91 -2.01
CA GLY A 167 -13.56 2.86 -0.89
C GLY A 167 -13.56 4.10 0.02
N ARG A 168 -12.70 5.10 -0.19
CA ARG A 168 -12.51 6.28 0.70
C ARG A 168 -12.11 5.91 2.13
N GLY A 169 -11.52 4.76 2.32
CA GLY A 169 -11.00 4.28 3.59
C GLY A 169 -9.48 4.18 3.60
N THR A 170 -8.95 3.29 4.42
CA THR A 170 -7.52 3.06 4.54
C THR A 170 -7.20 1.56 4.54
N PHE A 171 -5.97 1.22 4.15
CA PHE A 171 -5.43 -0.12 4.28
C PHE A 171 -4.64 -0.25 5.58
N THR A 172 -4.85 -1.36 6.30
CA THR A 172 -4.11 -1.73 7.52
C THR A 172 -3.54 -3.12 7.34
N HIS A 173 -2.23 -3.28 7.52
CA HIS A 173 -1.56 -4.58 7.46
C HIS A 173 -1.30 -5.13 8.87
N ILE A 174 -1.65 -6.39 9.09
CA ILE A 174 -1.43 -7.16 10.31
C ILE A 174 -0.64 -8.42 9.94
N ALA A 175 0.66 -8.39 10.20
CA ALA A 175 1.58 -9.45 9.80
C ALA A 175 1.64 -10.61 10.81
N SER A 176 1.19 -10.41 12.06
CA SER A 176 1.23 -11.42 13.11
C SER A 176 0.30 -11.06 14.27
N GLU A 177 -0.03 -12.06 15.10
CA GLU A 177 -0.87 -11.91 16.30
C GLU A 177 -0.38 -10.79 17.23
N ALA A 178 0.92 -10.65 17.41
CA ALA A 178 1.52 -9.60 18.25
C ALA A 178 1.15 -8.17 17.79
N GLN A 179 0.83 -7.98 16.51
CA GLN A 179 0.47 -6.68 15.95
C GLN A 179 -1.05 -6.41 15.96
N VAL A 180 -1.89 -7.43 16.18
CA VAL A 180 -3.35 -7.30 16.10
C VAL A 180 -3.85 -6.16 16.98
N GLN A 181 -3.48 -6.15 18.25
CA GLN A 181 -3.97 -5.15 19.19
C GLN A 181 -3.57 -3.72 18.78
N GLU A 182 -2.30 -3.49 18.47
CA GLU A 182 -1.79 -2.16 18.11
C GLU A 182 -2.42 -1.66 16.81
N ARG A 183 -2.44 -2.49 15.77
CA ARG A 183 -2.95 -2.14 14.44
C ARG A 183 -4.45 -1.92 14.45
N MET A 184 -5.21 -2.80 15.13
CA MET A 184 -6.65 -2.64 15.27
C MET A 184 -7.01 -1.45 16.15
N GLN A 185 -6.24 -1.16 17.22
CA GLN A 185 -6.45 0.04 18.02
C GLN A 185 -6.25 1.30 17.18
N THR A 186 -5.21 1.35 16.35
CA THR A 186 -4.93 2.46 15.43
C THR A 186 -6.06 2.61 14.40
N LEU A 187 -6.51 1.53 13.79
CA LEU A 187 -7.63 1.54 12.85
C LEU A 187 -8.90 2.06 13.52
N PHE A 188 -9.26 1.52 14.69
CA PHE A 188 -10.48 1.94 15.39
C PHE A 188 -10.41 3.37 15.92
N ALA A 189 -9.23 3.88 16.28
CA ALA A 189 -9.07 5.30 16.59
C ALA A 189 -9.50 6.20 15.41
N LYS A 190 -9.30 5.75 14.17
CA LYS A 190 -9.81 6.43 12.97
C LYS A 190 -11.31 6.22 12.80
N LEU A 191 -11.78 4.97 12.85
CA LEU A 191 -13.19 4.63 12.65
C LEU A 191 -14.13 5.30 13.67
N GLU A 192 -13.66 5.54 14.88
CA GLU A 192 -14.39 6.18 15.97
C GLU A 192 -14.28 7.70 15.99
N SER A 193 -13.35 8.24 15.20
CA SER A 193 -13.12 9.68 15.15
C SER A 193 -14.03 10.34 14.14
N PRO A 194 -14.53 11.55 14.42
CA PRO A 194 -15.23 12.32 13.40
C PRO A 194 -14.29 12.55 12.22
N ALA A 195 -14.73 12.12 11.05
CA ALA A 195 -14.05 12.40 9.81
C ALA A 195 -14.59 13.71 9.23
N VAL A 196 -13.73 14.47 8.55
CA VAL A 196 -14.20 15.47 7.60
C VAL A 196 -14.52 14.74 6.31
N THR A 197 -15.78 14.67 5.97
CA THR A 197 -16.28 13.92 4.80
C THR A 197 -16.65 14.86 3.66
N GLY A 198 -16.76 14.34 2.44
CA GLY A 198 -17.20 15.12 1.29
C GLY A 198 -16.28 16.30 0.98
N LEU A 199 -14.97 16.10 1.10
CA LEU A 199 -13.98 17.14 0.88
C LEU A 199 -14.06 17.73 -0.54
N SER A 200 -13.93 19.02 -0.61
CA SER A 200 -13.78 19.78 -1.84
C SER A 200 -12.63 20.78 -1.71
N VAL A 201 -11.94 21.04 -2.81
CA VAL A 201 -10.87 22.04 -2.90
C VAL A 201 -11.20 22.99 -4.01
N ARG A 202 -11.18 24.29 -3.71
CA ARG A 202 -11.44 25.37 -4.66
C ARG A 202 -10.33 26.41 -4.59
N PHE A 203 -9.84 26.81 -5.74
CA PHE A 203 -8.87 27.88 -5.86
C PHE A 203 -9.60 29.14 -6.35
N GLN A 204 -9.34 30.25 -5.69
CA GLN A 204 -9.81 31.59 -6.08
C GLN A 204 -8.59 32.41 -6.47
N GLY A 205 -8.55 32.91 -7.69
CA GLY A 205 -7.44 33.73 -8.18
C GLY A 205 -6.33 32.98 -8.92
N ALA A 206 -6.34 31.62 -8.93
CA ALA A 206 -5.39 30.80 -9.66
C ALA A 206 -6.09 29.61 -10.30
N THR A 207 -5.55 29.11 -11.40
CA THR A 207 -5.91 27.79 -11.98
C THR A 207 -5.07 26.72 -11.36
N ALA A 208 -5.69 25.59 -10.99
CA ALA A 208 -5.02 24.54 -10.24
C ALA A 208 -5.32 23.14 -10.82
N ASP A 209 -4.28 22.36 -11.02
CA ASP A 209 -4.37 20.91 -11.21
C ASP A 209 -4.08 20.20 -9.88
N VAL A 210 -5.14 19.74 -9.23
CA VAL A 210 -5.13 19.21 -7.85
C VAL A 210 -4.90 17.71 -7.85
N ALA A 211 -4.05 17.24 -6.95
CA ALA A 211 -3.80 15.83 -6.70
C ALA A 211 -3.80 15.52 -5.18
N PRO A 212 -4.47 14.44 -4.74
CA PRO A 212 -5.21 13.48 -5.55
C PRO A 212 -6.51 14.08 -6.10
N SER A 213 -6.97 13.58 -7.25
CA SER A 213 -8.25 13.98 -7.86
C SER A 213 -9.45 13.49 -7.03
N LEU A 214 -9.34 12.29 -6.47
CA LEU A 214 -10.31 11.72 -5.54
C LEU A 214 -9.85 12.01 -4.10
N LEU A 215 -10.47 13.02 -3.47
CA LEU A 215 -10.13 13.40 -2.10
C LEU A 215 -10.68 12.37 -1.11
N PRO A 216 -9.83 11.75 -0.26
CA PRO A 216 -10.29 10.86 0.79
C PRO A 216 -10.97 11.65 1.92
N ASP A 217 -11.72 10.96 2.78
CA ASP A 217 -12.15 11.55 4.05
C ASP A 217 -10.93 11.76 4.97
N VAL A 218 -10.98 12.78 5.83
CA VAL A 218 -9.88 13.10 6.75
C VAL A 218 -10.23 12.59 8.15
N TYR A 219 -9.42 11.68 8.65
CA TYR A 219 -9.58 11.09 9.97
C TYR A 219 -8.68 11.77 11.00
N ARG A 220 -9.05 11.68 12.27
CA ARG A 220 -8.27 12.24 13.36
C ARG A 220 -6.86 11.61 13.40
N GLY A 221 -5.86 12.48 13.50
CA GLY A 221 -4.46 12.05 13.54
C GLY A 221 -3.81 11.77 12.19
N GLU A 222 -4.59 11.85 11.10
CA GLU A 222 -4.07 11.70 9.73
C GLU A 222 -4.16 13.02 8.98
N PRO A 223 -3.04 13.67 8.68
CA PRO A 223 -3.06 14.85 7.83
C PRO A 223 -3.33 14.45 6.38
N LEU A 224 -4.34 15.07 5.77
CA LEU A 224 -4.49 15.01 4.32
C LEU A 224 -3.51 15.97 3.67
N VAL A 225 -2.67 15.44 2.82
CA VAL A 225 -1.76 16.24 2.00
C VAL A 225 -2.37 16.41 0.62
N ILE A 226 -2.65 17.65 0.24
CA ILE A 226 -3.10 18.05 -1.10
C ILE A 226 -1.93 18.75 -1.79
N ALA A 227 -1.63 18.35 -3.00
CA ALA A 227 -0.68 19.01 -3.88
C ALA A 227 -1.43 19.57 -5.09
N ALA A 228 -0.99 20.68 -5.62
CA ALA A 228 -1.55 21.26 -6.83
C ALA A 228 -0.46 21.92 -7.68
N ALA A 229 -0.50 21.73 -8.98
CA ALA A 229 0.22 22.57 -9.93
C ALA A 229 -0.64 23.82 -10.19
N LEU A 230 -0.04 24.98 -10.03
CA LEU A 230 -0.71 26.29 -10.14
C LEU A 230 -0.08 27.10 -11.28
N ASP A 231 -0.89 27.87 -11.98
CA ASP A 231 -0.42 28.86 -12.95
C ASP A 231 0.26 30.08 -12.29
N LYS A 232 -0.17 30.43 -11.06
CA LYS A 232 0.41 31.50 -10.24
C LYS A 232 0.16 31.28 -8.75
N LEU A 233 1.02 31.87 -7.91
CA LEU A 233 0.90 31.83 -6.44
C LEU A 233 0.14 33.08 -5.95
N ASP A 234 -1.11 33.22 -6.36
CA ASP A 234 -1.98 34.36 -5.98
C ASP A 234 -3.37 33.85 -5.59
N GLY A 235 -4.05 34.62 -4.73
CA GLY A 235 -5.39 34.28 -4.28
C GLY A 235 -5.43 33.36 -3.06
N THR A 236 -6.46 32.54 -3.00
CA THR A 236 -6.77 31.70 -1.81
C THR A 236 -7.19 30.29 -2.23
N VAL A 237 -6.74 29.29 -1.47
CA VAL A 237 -7.34 27.94 -1.52
C VAL A 237 -8.37 27.80 -0.41
N GLU A 238 -9.57 27.39 -0.78
CA GLU A 238 -10.66 27.03 0.12
C GLU A 238 -10.83 25.51 0.11
N ILE A 239 -10.80 24.91 1.29
CA ILE A 239 -11.00 23.48 1.49
C ILE A 239 -12.24 23.32 2.35
N GLY A 240 -13.28 22.75 1.78
CA GLY A 240 -14.56 22.52 2.41
C GLY A 240 -14.86 21.06 2.63
N GLY A 241 -15.74 20.76 3.59
CA GLY A 241 -16.23 19.42 3.89
C GLY A 241 -17.31 19.45 4.96
N MET A 242 -17.71 18.26 5.41
CA MET A 242 -18.72 18.10 6.47
C MET A 242 -18.11 17.34 7.65
N ILE A 243 -18.43 17.79 8.86
CA ILE A 243 -18.16 17.07 10.11
C ILE A 243 -19.52 16.67 10.70
N GLY A 244 -19.90 15.42 10.56
CA GLY A 244 -21.28 15.00 10.79
C GLY A 244 -22.22 15.79 9.86
N THR A 245 -23.16 16.57 10.43
CA THR A 245 -24.08 17.44 9.69
C THR A 245 -23.60 18.90 9.58
N GLN A 246 -22.45 19.24 10.15
CA GLN A 246 -21.96 20.61 10.22
C GLN A 246 -20.98 20.89 9.06
N PRO A 247 -21.17 21.98 8.28
CA PRO A 247 -20.21 22.39 7.28
C PRO A 247 -18.89 22.86 7.93
N TRP A 248 -17.79 22.42 7.37
CA TRP A 248 -16.45 22.83 7.77
C TRP A 248 -15.71 23.45 6.58
N VAL A 249 -15.02 24.57 6.81
CA VAL A 249 -14.26 25.27 5.78
C VAL A 249 -12.95 25.77 6.36
N ALA A 250 -11.87 25.54 5.65
CA ALA A 250 -10.56 26.14 5.88
C ALA A 250 -10.15 26.98 4.67
N ARG A 251 -9.61 28.19 4.92
CA ARG A 251 -9.10 29.10 3.88
C ARG A 251 -7.64 29.41 4.14
N LEU A 252 -6.81 29.28 3.10
CA LEU A 252 -5.38 29.52 3.18
C LEU A 252 -4.96 30.46 2.04
N PRO A 253 -4.29 31.59 2.34
CA PRO A 253 -3.76 32.49 1.31
C PRO A 253 -2.58 31.81 0.60
N LEU A 254 -2.53 31.89 -0.73
CA LEU A 254 -1.44 31.31 -1.53
C LEU A 254 -0.17 32.16 -1.47
N ALA A 255 -0.31 33.48 -1.30
CA ALA A 255 0.82 34.43 -1.20
C ALA A 255 1.76 34.13 0.00
N GLY A 256 1.28 33.38 1.02
CA GLY A 256 2.09 32.96 2.16
C GLY A 256 2.83 31.63 1.97
N ALA A 257 2.77 31.03 0.78
CA ALA A 257 3.41 29.75 0.51
C ALA A 257 4.93 29.87 0.53
N LYS A 258 5.59 28.96 1.26
CA LYS A 258 7.05 28.90 1.31
C LYS A 258 7.57 27.93 0.25
N PRO A 259 8.70 28.21 -0.41
CA PRO A 259 9.32 27.24 -1.31
C PRO A 259 9.74 25.99 -0.54
N GLY A 260 9.65 24.84 -1.18
CA GLY A 260 10.06 23.55 -0.61
C GLY A 260 10.55 22.60 -1.69
N LEU A 261 11.59 21.83 -1.37
CA LEU A 261 12.13 20.84 -2.29
C LEU A 261 11.18 19.63 -2.37
N GLY A 262 11.09 19.03 -3.55
CA GLY A 262 10.35 17.77 -3.78
C GLY A 262 8.82 17.92 -3.86
N ILE A 263 8.25 19.12 -3.72
CA ILE A 263 6.79 19.32 -3.77
C ILE A 263 6.22 18.91 -5.13
N SER A 264 6.92 19.23 -6.23
CA SER A 264 6.52 18.83 -7.58
C SER A 264 6.52 17.30 -7.74
N ALA A 265 7.50 16.60 -7.15
CA ALA A 265 7.56 15.16 -7.17
C ALA A 265 6.39 14.51 -6.38
N VAL A 266 5.97 15.13 -5.27
CA VAL A 266 4.79 14.67 -4.50
C VAL A 266 3.52 14.84 -5.34
N TRP A 267 3.35 15.98 -6.01
CA TRP A 267 2.21 16.21 -6.91
C TRP A 267 2.22 15.19 -8.06
N ALA A 268 3.35 15.04 -8.74
CA ALA A 268 3.47 14.12 -9.87
C ALA A 268 3.22 12.66 -9.46
N ARG A 269 3.70 12.22 -8.28
CA ARG A 269 3.43 10.89 -7.75
C ARG A 269 1.94 10.65 -7.56
N ARG A 270 1.22 11.62 -7.02
CA ARG A 270 -0.23 11.53 -6.83
C ARG A 270 -0.98 11.55 -8.16
N ARG A 271 -0.54 12.38 -9.13
CA ARG A 271 -1.12 12.38 -10.49
C ARG A 271 -0.89 11.07 -11.23
N ILE A 272 0.27 10.43 -11.04
CA ILE A 272 0.52 9.07 -11.55
C ILE A 272 -0.51 8.10 -10.95
N SER A 273 -0.75 8.16 -9.64
CA SER A 273 -1.77 7.32 -9.00
C SER A 273 -3.18 7.61 -9.54
N ASP A 274 -3.52 8.87 -9.76
CA ASP A 274 -4.81 9.25 -10.35
C ASP A 274 -4.99 8.63 -11.75
N HIS A 275 -3.96 8.70 -12.62
CA HIS A 275 -4.04 8.09 -13.95
C HIS A 275 -4.12 6.56 -13.92
N GLU A 276 -3.49 5.92 -12.94
CA GLU A 276 -3.68 4.48 -12.70
C GLU A 276 -5.13 4.16 -12.31
N ILE A 277 -5.75 4.99 -11.46
CA ILE A 277 -7.16 4.86 -11.06
C ILE A 277 -8.08 5.09 -12.27
N GLU A 278 -7.86 6.15 -13.05
CA GLU A 278 -8.64 6.47 -14.25
C GLU A 278 -8.61 5.29 -15.26
N ALA A 279 -7.44 4.68 -15.46
CA ALA A 279 -7.29 3.50 -16.31
C ALA A 279 -8.02 2.27 -15.73
N THR A 280 -7.91 2.06 -14.41
CA THR A 280 -8.57 0.97 -13.71
C THR A 280 -10.09 1.09 -13.79
N LEU A 281 -10.64 2.31 -13.71
CA LEU A 281 -12.06 2.58 -13.80
C LEU A 281 -12.58 2.71 -15.24
N GLY A 282 -11.77 2.44 -16.26
CA GLY A 282 -12.15 2.60 -17.66
C GLY A 282 -12.49 4.04 -18.08
N GLN A 283 -12.15 5.04 -17.22
CA GLN A 283 -12.35 6.45 -17.53
C GLN A 283 -11.32 6.97 -18.55
N ARG A 284 -10.23 6.24 -18.70
CA ARG A 284 -9.16 6.47 -19.67
C ARG A 284 -8.65 5.13 -20.21
N THR A 285 -8.29 5.08 -21.50
CA THR A 285 -7.65 3.87 -22.02
C THR A 285 -6.28 3.66 -21.36
N ARG A 286 -5.83 2.41 -21.28
CA ARG A 286 -4.54 2.06 -20.69
C ARG A 286 -3.39 2.79 -21.37
N GLU A 287 -3.40 2.85 -22.70
CA GLU A 287 -2.36 3.50 -23.52
C GLU A 287 -2.29 5.01 -23.24
N ALA A 288 -3.45 5.68 -23.11
CA ALA A 288 -3.50 7.11 -22.82
C ALA A 288 -3.04 7.41 -21.38
N ALA A 289 -3.37 6.55 -20.43
CA ALA A 289 -2.89 6.65 -19.05
C ALA A 289 -1.37 6.42 -19.00
N ASP A 290 -0.86 5.40 -19.70
CA ASP A 290 0.56 5.06 -19.76
C ASP A 290 1.41 6.20 -20.33
N ALA A 291 0.93 6.87 -21.35
CA ALA A 291 1.62 8.03 -21.93
C ALA A 291 1.75 9.18 -20.91
N LEU A 292 0.71 9.44 -20.12
CA LEU A 292 0.73 10.47 -19.07
C LEU A 292 1.61 10.06 -17.88
N ILE A 293 1.53 8.82 -17.46
CA ILE A 293 2.36 8.26 -16.38
C ILE A 293 3.84 8.33 -16.76
N LEU A 294 4.19 7.89 -17.98
CA LEU A 294 5.55 7.93 -18.48
C LEU A 294 6.09 9.36 -18.53
N LYS A 295 5.30 10.30 -19.05
CA LYS A 295 5.66 11.72 -19.11
C LYS A 295 5.97 12.26 -17.71
N LEU A 296 5.06 12.10 -16.76
CA LEU A 296 5.22 12.60 -15.38
C LEU A 296 6.41 11.93 -14.68
N ALA A 297 6.59 10.62 -14.87
CA ALA A 297 7.67 9.88 -14.23
C ALA A 297 9.04 10.33 -14.74
N LEU A 298 9.21 10.58 -16.05
CA LEU A 298 10.46 11.07 -16.63
C LEU A 298 10.72 12.53 -16.23
N GLU A 299 9.71 13.41 -16.31
CA GLU A 299 9.84 14.83 -15.98
C GLU A 299 10.23 15.08 -14.53
N HIS A 300 9.69 14.26 -13.60
CA HIS A 300 9.90 14.41 -12.17
C HIS A 300 10.86 13.37 -11.56
N HIS A 301 11.58 12.60 -12.41
CA HIS A 301 12.54 11.55 -12.01
C HIS A 301 11.95 10.56 -11.01
N LEU A 302 10.74 10.06 -11.31
CA LEU A 302 10.02 9.10 -10.46
C LEU A 302 10.09 7.68 -11.03
N VAL A 303 10.22 6.71 -10.14
CA VAL A 303 10.00 5.30 -10.49
C VAL A 303 8.50 5.04 -10.57
N SER A 304 8.06 4.41 -11.64
CA SER A 304 6.70 3.96 -11.88
C SER A 304 6.73 2.54 -12.45
N ARG A 305 5.60 1.92 -12.76
CA ARG A 305 5.59 0.64 -13.46
C ARG A 305 6.20 0.70 -14.87
N LEU A 306 6.35 1.91 -15.44
CA LEU A 306 6.91 2.15 -16.78
C LEU A 306 8.35 2.67 -16.76
N THR A 307 8.91 2.97 -15.58
CA THR A 307 10.23 3.57 -15.43
C THR A 307 11.01 2.93 -14.29
N SER A 308 12.32 2.87 -14.44
CA SER A 308 13.25 2.42 -13.40
C SER A 308 14.41 3.39 -13.26
N LEU A 309 15.11 3.34 -12.13
CA LEU A 309 16.37 4.06 -11.95
C LEU A 309 17.52 3.15 -12.36
N VAL A 310 18.38 3.67 -13.22
CA VAL A 310 19.63 2.98 -13.64
C VAL A 310 20.80 3.82 -13.15
N ALA A 311 21.67 3.23 -12.36
CA ALA A 311 22.96 3.81 -12.03
C ALA A 311 23.98 3.35 -13.07
N VAL A 312 24.61 4.30 -13.76
CA VAL A 312 25.70 4.01 -14.70
C VAL A 312 26.99 4.48 -14.05
N ASP A 313 27.88 3.53 -13.75
CA ASP A 313 29.23 3.87 -13.34
C ASP A 313 30.01 4.30 -14.60
N THR A 314 30.35 5.58 -14.67
CA THR A 314 31.12 6.16 -15.75
C THR A 314 32.63 6.11 -15.52
N THR A 315 33.06 5.60 -14.33
CA THR A 315 34.48 5.39 -14.06
C THR A 315 35.02 4.35 -15.04
N ALA A 316 36.07 4.68 -15.75
CA ALA A 316 36.72 3.75 -16.63
C ALA A 316 37.26 2.55 -15.82
N ALA A 317 36.55 1.44 -15.83
CA ALA A 317 36.93 0.22 -15.10
C ALA A 317 38.14 -0.47 -15.72
N ARG A 318 38.66 0.06 -16.83
CA ARG A 318 39.73 -0.55 -17.61
C ARG A 318 40.72 0.50 -18.10
N PRO A 319 42.03 0.27 -17.97
CA PRO A 319 43.07 1.09 -18.63
C PRO A 319 42.88 1.05 -20.14
N ASP A 320 43.15 2.18 -20.82
CA ASP A 320 43.07 2.28 -22.27
C ASP A 320 44.00 1.25 -22.95
N GLY A 321 43.47 0.55 -23.95
CA GLY A 321 44.21 -0.43 -24.72
C GLY A 321 44.13 -1.90 -24.28
N GLN A 322 43.48 -2.21 -23.17
CA GLN A 322 43.23 -3.61 -22.79
C GLN A 322 42.00 -4.20 -23.49
N THR A 323 42.12 -5.45 -23.96
CA THR A 323 41.00 -6.19 -24.57
C THR A 323 39.91 -6.48 -23.56
N LEU A 324 38.64 -6.46 -23.98
CA LEU A 324 37.49 -6.78 -23.14
C LEU A 324 37.56 -8.25 -22.73
N THR A 325 37.66 -8.51 -21.42
CA THR A 325 37.54 -9.86 -20.89
C THR A 325 36.08 -10.10 -20.51
N ARG A 326 35.41 -10.98 -21.23
CA ARG A 326 34.07 -11.42 -20.87
C ARG A 326 34.18 -12.51 -19.80
N ALA A 327 33.66 -12.25 -18.64
CA ALA A 327 33.51 -13.26 -17.62
C ALA A 327 31.99 -13.50 -17.41
N ASP A 328 31.55 -14.72 -17.63
CA ASP A 328 30.18 -15.11 -17.28
C ASP A 328 30.17 -15.38 -15.78
N VAL A 329 29.49 -14.53 -15.02
CA VAL A 329 29.33 -14.70 -13.59
C VAL A 329 28.16 -15.66 -13.36
N PRO A 330 28.38 -16.82 -12.75
CA PRO A 330 27.30 -17.74 -12.44
C PRO A 330 26.26 -17.07 -11.54
N ILE A 331 25.00 -17.21 -11.88
CA ILE A 331 23.90 -16.78 -11.01
C ILE A 331 23.95 -17.63 -9.75
N ASN A 332 23.87 -17.00 -8.58
CA ASN A 332 23.73 -17.72 -7.31
C ASN A 332 22.43 -18.54 -7.35
N LEU A 333 22.58 -19.85 -7.38
CA LEU A 333 21.44 -20.75 -7.33
C LEU A 333 20.88 -20.84 -5.91
N PRO A 334 19.57 -21.07 -5.75
CA PRO A 334 18.97 -21.33 -4.45
C PRO A 334 19.68 -22.47 -3.72
N ALA A 335 19.67 -22.46 -2.39
CA ALA A 335 20.30 -23.49 -1.58
C ALA A 335 19.76 -24.90 -1.96
N GLY A 336 20.65 -25.84 -2.25
CA GLY A 336 20.33 -27.20 -2.66
C GLY A 336 20.23 -27.41 -4.18
N TRP A 337 20.40 -26.38 -4.99
CA TRP A 337 20.48 -26.50 -6.45
C TRP A 337 21.92 -26.66 -6.89
N ASP A 338 22.14 -27.58 -7.83
CA ASP A 338 23.45 -27.86 -8.44
C ASP A 338 23.48 -27.26 -9.84
N PHE A 339 24.45 -26.39 -10.12
CA PHE A 339 24.55 -25.68 -11.41
C PHE A 339 24.63 -26.65 -12.60
N ASP A 340 25.47 -27.69 -12.47
CA ASP A 340 25.68 -28.68 -13.55
C ASP A 340 24.45 -29.51 -13.86
N LYS A 341 23.56 -29.71 -12.85
CA LYS A 341 22.31 -30.44 -13.03
C LYS A 341 21.21 -29.60 -13.67
N VAL A 342 21.26 -28.27 -13.50
CA VAL A 342 20.23 -27.36 -14.01
C VAL A 342 20.59 -26.86 -15.42
N PHE A 343 21.86 -26.54 -15.64
CA PHE A 343 22.33 -25.89 -16.89
C PHE A 343 23.23 -26.80 -17.76
N GLY A 344 23.54 -28.02 -17.29
CA GLY A 344 24.50 -28.89 -17.97
C GLY A 344 25.95 -28.49 -17.76
N ARG A 345 26.88 -29.39 -18.05
CA ARG A 345 28.31 -29.09 -17.93
C ARG A 345 28.72 -28.13 -19.02
N VAL A 346 29.36 -27.03 -18.65
CA VAL A 346 29.82 -25.92 -19.55
C VAL A 346 30.67 -26.40 -20.74
N GLY A 347 31.22 -27.63 -20.72
CA GLY A 347 32.00 -28.20 -21.79
C GLY A 347 31.23 -28.82 -22.95
N GLU A 348 29.94 -29.20 -22.75
CA GLU A 348 29.14 -29.90 -23.77
C GLU A 348 28.31 -28.95 -24.64
N ALA A 349 27.96 -27.76 -24.12
CA ALA A 349 27.15 -26.76 -24.84
C ALA A 349 27.98 -26.03 -25.93
N SER A 350 29.31 -25.94 -25.79
CA SER A 350 30.14 -25.22 -26.75
C SER A 350 30.38 -25.99 -28.06
N ALA A 351 30.17 -27.32 -28.07
CA ALA A 351 30.39 -28.13 -29.27
C ALA A 351 29.18 -28.21 -30.22
N GLN A 352 27.98 -27.92 -29.71
CA GLN A 352 26.75 -27.96 -30.52
C GLN A 352 26.43 -26.66 -31.27
N HIS A 353 27.04 -25.53 -30.89
CA HIS A 353 26.80 -24.23 -31.54
C HIS A 353 27.76 -23.88 -32.67
N ALA A 354 28.78 -24.69 -32.93
CA ALA A 354 29.74 -24.46 -34.02
C ALA A 354 29.22 -24.88 -35.43
N GLY A 355 28.02 -25.46 -35.52
CA GLY A 355 27.45 -25.99 -36.76
C GLY A 355 26.21 -25.28 -37.30
N MET A 356 25.66 -24.28 -36.62
CA MET A 356 24.52 -23.51 -37.12
C MET A 356 24.98 -22.26 -37.84
N GLN A 357 25.09 -22.36 -39.18
CA GLN A 357 25.08 -21.20 -40.06
C GLN A 357 23.77 -20.44 -39.81
N SER A 358 23.90 -19.17 -39.44
CA SER A 358 22.75 -18.25 -39.32
C SER A 358 21.99 -18.19 -40.64
N PRO A 359 20.68 -18.40 -40.66
CA PRO A 359 19.87 -17.96 -41.78
C PRO A 359 19.83 -16.42 -41.71
N ASP A 360 20.25 -15.79 -42.79
CA ASP A 360 20.10 -14.36 -43.02
C ASP A 360 18.61 -13.99 -43.03
N PRO A 361 18.06 -13.28 -42.03
CA PRO A 361 16.76 -12.67 -42.16
C PRO A 361 16.96 -11.24 -42.59
N GLY A 362 16.72 -10.97 -43.86
CA GLY A 362 16.62 -9.63 -44.42
C GLY A 362 15.71 -8.73 -43.59
N LEU A 363 16.30 -8.07 -42.63
CA LEU A 363 15.67 -6.91 -41.97
C LEU A 363 15.86 -5.71 -42.90
N PRO A 364 14.78 -4.97 -43.22
CA PRO A 364 14.90 -3.80 -44.09
C PRO A 364 15.79 -2.75 -43.40
N ASN A 365 16.83 -2.31 -44.13
CA ASN A 365 17.83 -1.31 -43.74
C ASN A 365 17.27 0.07 -43.33
N GLY A 366 15.94 0.22 -43.19
CA GLY A 366 15.30 1.47 -42.79
C GLY A 366 15.23 1.74 -41.31
N LEU A 367 15.41 0.73 -40.44
CA LEU A 367 15.25 0.93 -39.00
C LEU A 367 16.55 1.37 -38.28
N LEU A 368 17.70 1.06 -38.83
CA LEU A 368 18.99 1.46 -38.24
C LEU A 368 19.33 2.93 -38.45
N ASN A 369 18.83 3.55 -39.55
CA ASN A 369 19.05 4.97 -39.82
C ASN A 369 18.17 5.94 -39.02
N ALA A 370 17.14 5.43 -38.32
CA ALA A 370 16.26 6.27 -37.50
C ALA A 370 16.80 6.47 -36.06
N ILE A 371 17.83 5.72 -35.67
CA ILE A 371 18.42 5.82 -34.33
C ILE A 371 19.55 6.86 -34.29
N ASP A 372 20.21 7.09 -35.43
CA ASP A 372 21.35 8.04 -35.53
C ASP A 372 20.95 9.51 -35.74
N ALA A 373 19.68 9.83 -35.97
CA ALA A 373 19.21 11.18 -36.27
C ALA A 373 18.67 11.98 -35.06
N ARG A 374 18.84 11.49 -33.84
CA ARG A 374 18.51 12.30 -32.66
C ARG A 374 19.76 13.00 -32.15
N PRO A 375 19.79 14.34 -32.02
CA PRO A 375 20.89 15.01 -31.35
C PRO A 375 20.99 14.45 -29.93
N ALA A 376 22.16 14.00 -29.54
CA ALA A 376 22.47 13.56 -28.20
C ALA A 376 22.03 14.63 -27.22
N PRO A 377 21.28 14.27 -26.14
CA PRO A 377 20.94 15.24 -25.10
C PRO A 377 22.27 15.79 -24.57
N LYS A 378 22.42 17.13 -24.56
CA LYS A 378 23.56 17.79 -23.92
C LYS A 378 23.57 17.33 -22.46
N LEU A 379 24.54 16.48 -22.11
CA LEU A 379 24.88 16.18 -20.75
C LEU A 379 25.23 17.52 -20.05
N MET A 380 24.40 17.94 -19.12
CA MET A 380 24.80 18.96 -18.16
C MET A 380 25.89 18.34 -17.29
N THR A 381 27.12 18.75 -17.51
CA THR A 381 28.21 18.49 -16.59
C THR A 381 27.90 19.26 -15.30
N VAL A 382 27.57 18.55 -14.26
CA VAL A 382 27.53 19.09 -12.91
C VAL A 382 28.97 19.29 -12.46
N ALA A 383 29.50 20.45 -12.72
CA ALA A 383 30.70 20.93 -12.03
C ALA A 383 30.23 21.42 -10.65
N ASP A 384 30.31 20.54 -9.68
CA ASP A 384 30.53 20.77 -8.25
C ASP A 384 30.24 19.48 -7.47
N ALA A 385 31.11 18.48 -7.69
CA ALA A 385 31.05 17.21 -6.96
C ALA A 385 32.04 17.24 -5.77
N ASN A 386 31.84 18.14 -4.82
CA ASN A 386 32.54 18.09 -3.53
C ASN A 386 31.59 18.01 -2.33
N GLN A 387 30.37 17.55 -2.51
CA GLN A 387 29.55 17.03 -1.41
C GLN A 387 29.42 15.53 -1.60
N ALA A 388 30.18 14.79 -0.79
CA ALA A 388 29.98 13.35 -0.65
C ALA A 388 28.50 13.12 -0.29
N VAL A 389 27.74 12.53 -1.23
CA VAL A 389 26.39 12.04 -0.95
C VAL A 389 26.56 10.89 0.03
N LEU A 390 26.37 11.16 1.31
CA LEU A 390 26.21 10.12 2.32
C LEU A 390 24.95 9.34 1.95
N LEU A 391 25.14 8.20 1.29
CA LEU A 391 24.10 7.22 1.13
C LEU A 391 23.61 6.82 2.53
N PRO A 392 22.31 6.78 2.80
CA PRO A 392 21.81 6.27 4.06
C PRO A 392 22.37 4.87 4.24
N LYS A 393 23.04 4.62 5.37
CA LYS A 393 23.50 3.30 5.77
C LYS A 393 22.27 2.41 5.91
N THR A 394 21.94 1.67 4.87
CA THR A 394 20.92 0.60 4.92
C THR A 394 21.50 -0.69 5.52
N ALA A 395 22.75 -0.65 6.00
CA ALA A 395 23.29 -1.71 6.82
C ALA A 395 22.53 -1.72 8.15
N THR A 396 21.66 -2.69 8.30
CA THR A 396 21.15 -3.09 9.62
C THR A 396 22.33 -3.22 10.56
N ASP A 397 22.14 -2.85 11.84
CA ASP A 397 23.14 -3.00 12.93
C ASP A 397 23.53 -4.47 13.18
N ALA A 398 23.73 -5.25 12.12
CA ALA A 398 24.05 -6.67 12.17
C ALA A 398 25.36 -6.92 12.90
N GLU A 399 26.38 -6.07 12.66
CA GLU A 399 27.66 -6.14 13.35
C GLU A 399 27.52 -5.83 14.84
N LEU A 400 26.74 -4.81 15.21
CA LEU A 400 26.49 -4.45 16.61
C LEU A 400 25.68 -5.55 17.31
N LYS A 401 24.69 -6.14 16.65
CA LYS A 401 23.89 -7.27 17.17
C LYS A 401 24.72 -8.54 17.31
N MET A 402 25.63 -8.83 16.38
CA MET A 402 26.59 -9.92 16.52
C MET A 402 27.52 -9.72 17.71
N LEU A 403 28.05 -8.51 17.89
CA LEU A 403 28.93 -8.18 19.00
C LEU A 403 28.22 -8.29 20.35
N LEU A 404 26.95 -7.82 20.40
CA LEU A 404 26.12 -7.94 21.60
C LEU A 404 25.77 -9.42 21.90
N GLY A 405 25.50 -10.22 20.89
CA GLY A 405 25.28 -11.67 21.04
C GLY A 405 26.53 -12.40 21.59
N LEU A 406 27.71 -12.05 21.08
CA LEU A 406 28.98 -12.61 21.57
C LEU A 406 29.26 -12.26 23.03
N VAL A 407 29.02 -11.01 23.44
CA VAL A 407 29.15 -10.57 24.82
C VAL A 407 28.17 -11.32 25.74
N LEU A 408 26.92 -11.51 25.33
CA LEU A 408 25.94 -12.27 26.11
C LEU A 408 26.33 -13.76 26.25
N LEU A 409 26.91 -14.37 25.23
CA LEU A 409 27.43 -15.74 25.31
C LEU A 409 28.62 -15.85 26.26
N LEU A 410 29.52 -14.89 26.25
CA LEU A 410 30.64 -14.85 27.20
C LEU A 410 30.17 -14.68 28.65
N LEU A 411 29.21 -13.80 28.89
CA LEU A 411 28.60 -13.62 30.22
C LEU A 411 27.86 -14.90 30.68
N ALA A 412 27.15 -15.56 29.81
CA ALA A 412 26.50 -16.84 30.12
C ALA A 412 27.52 -17.93 30.46
N GLY A 413 28.64 -18.00 29.74
CA GLY A 413 29.76 -18.90 30.03
C GLY A 413 30.39 -18.66 31.41
N ILE A 414 30.61 -17.38 31.77
CA ILE A 414 31.14 -17.00 33.08
C ILE A 414 30.19 -17.39 34.23
N VAL A 415 28.88 -17.15 34.05
CA VAL A 415 27.86 -17.53 35.04
C VAL A 415 27.78 -19.05 35.19
N TRP A 416 27.88 -19.78 34.08
CA TRP A 416 27.87 -21.24 34.09
C TRP A 416 29.10 -21.79 34.80
N GLN A 417 30.31 -21.24 34.58
CA GLN A 417 31.55 -21.64 35.20
C GLN A 417 31.55 -21.31 36.70
N ALA A 418 31.01 -20.16 37.12
CA ALA A 418 30.82 -19.78 38.50
C ALA A 418 29.89 -20.72 39.26
N ARG A 419 28.81 -21.17 38.62
CA ARG A 419 27.87 -22.17 39.21
C ARG A 419 28.51 -23.54 39.33
N SER A 420 29.32 -23.98 38.35
CA SER A 420 29.99 -25.28 38.39
C SER A 420 31.06 -25.37 39.47
N THR A 421 31.76 -24.25 39.78
CA THR A 421 32.75 -24.20 40.85
C THR A 421 32.13 -24.15 42.25
N THR A 422 30.90 -23.64 42.40
CA THR A 422 30.20 -23.61 43.69
C THR A 422 29.64 -24.98 44.08
N SER A 423 29.30 -25.84 43.11
CA SER A 423 28.78 -27.20 43.38
C SER A 423 29.88 -28.20 43.82
N LEU A 424 31.18 -27.87 43.67
CA LEU A 424 32.32 -28.70 44.11
C LEU A 424 32.82 -28.39 45.52
N ARG A 425 32.26 -27.36 46.19
CA ARG A 425 32.64 -26.98 47.59
C ARG A 425 31.63 -27.49 48.63
N THR A 426 30.58 -28.21 48.25
CA THR A 426 29.57 -28.76 49.17
C THR A 426 29.43 -30.30 49.05
N ARG A 427 30.57 -30.98 48.90
CA ARG A 427 30.67 -32.43 49.16
C ARG A 427 31.85 -32.68 50.06
#